data_b94e81d3bdde66db8e8b5eb6312df5e2
#
_entry.id   b94e81d3bdde66db8e8b5eb6312df5e2
#
_cell.length_a   1.000
_cell.length_b   1.000
_cell.length_c   1.000
_cell.angle_alpha   90.00
_cell.angle_beta   90.00
_cell.angle_gamma   90.00
#
_symmetry.space_group_name_H-M   'P 1'
#
loop_
_entity.id
_entity.type
_entity.pdbx_description
1 polymer ?
#
loop_
_entity_poly.entity_id
_entity_poly.type
_entity_poly.pdbx_seq_one_letter_code
_entity_poly.pdbx_strand_id
1 'polypeptide(L)'
;MRTTAGLLAVFVLTVAVPAMAQVAPTPAADQVALLASDNPRLARNKRHVFDFWRIVYEGGHVDQAAKYMAEGYVQHNPNLPSGRQTFVDFFRKQRPPKPVAERMKMPVITIVADGDYVSVFSARKVRDRANPSHVYYITWFDMFRIDAQGLIAEHWDPSEMWVDGKPPGAEFFAEWDK
;
A
#
# COMPACT_ATOMS: atom_id res chain seq x y z
N MET A 1 -31.13 -65.38 16.67
CA MET A 1 -30.20 -64.83 15.73
C MET A 1 -29.87 -63.41 16.18
N ARG A 2 -28.67 -63.19 16.69
CA ARG A 2 -28.18 -61.83 17.11
C ARG A 2 -27.25 -61.32 16.03
N THR A 3 -27.64 -60.26 15.31
CA THR A 3 -26.85 -59.60 14.33
C THR A 3 -25.94 -58.55 15.04
N THR A 4 -24.65 -58.81 15.07
CA THR A 4 -23.64 -57.87 15.51
C THR A 4 -23.33 -56.89 14.36
N ALA A 5 -23.75 -55.63 14.49
CA ALA A 5 -23.36 -54.57 13.58
C ALA A 5 -21.92 -54.10 13.96
N GLY A 6 -20.96 -54.35 13.11
CA GLY A 6 -19.61 -53.86 13.27
C GLY A 6 -19.52 -52.37 12.87
N LEU A 7 -19.09 -51.53 13.79
CA LEU A 7 -18.77 -50.12 13.52
C LEU A 7 -17.41 -50.05 12.81
N LEU A 8 -17.42 -49.61 11.57
CA LEU A 8 -16.19 -49.31 10.83
C LEU A 8 -15.73 -47.88 11.21
N ALA A 9 -14.68 -47.75 12.00
CA ALA A 9 -14.09 -46.46 12.31
C ALA A 9 -13.17 -46.05 11.15
N VAL A 10 -13.56 -45.00 10.41
CA VAL A 10 -12.72 -44.40 9.38
C VAL A 10 -11.75 -43.40 10.06
N PHE A 11 -10.48 -43.74 10.15
CA PHE A 11 -9.43 -42.85 10.56
C PHE A 11 -9.08 -41.91 9.40
N VAL A 12 -9.49 -40.67 9.46
CA VAL A 12 -9.00 -39.63 8.54
C VAL A 12 -7.62 -39.19 9.03
N LEU A 13 -6.58 -39.63 8.35
CA LEU A 13 -5.22 -39.14 8.59
C LEU A 13 -5.10 -37.72 8.02
N THR A 14 -5.21 -36.69 8.86
CA THR A 14 -4.89 -35.32 8.47
C THR A 14 -3.37 -35.17 8.38
N VAL A 15 -2.84 -35.18 7.18
CA VAL A 15 -1.43 -34.81 6.93
C VAL A 15 -1.32 -33.32 7.15
N ALA A 16 -0.75 -32.90 8.29
CA ALA A 16 -0.39 -31.51 8.51
C ALA A 16 0.74 -31.14 7.54
N VAL A 17 0.41 -30.43 6.48
CA VAL A 17 1.42 -29.80 5.62
C VAL A 17 2.14 -28.74 6.48
N PRO A 18 3.47 -28.81 6.67
CA PRO A 18 4.18 -27.77 7.42
C PRO A 18 3.90 -26.44 6.75
N ALA A 19 3.36 -25.49 7.50
CA ALA A 19 3.21 -24.11 7.03
C ALA A 19 4.61 -23.59 6.70
N MET A 20 4.90 -23.39 5.40
CA MET A 20 6.14 -22.74 4.97
C MET A 20 6.16 -21.35 5.55
N ALA A 21 7.13 -21.07 6.42
CA ALA A 21 7.29 -19.72 6.96
C ALA A 21 7.57 -18.75 5.81
N GLN A 22 6.74 -17.70 5.71
CA GLN A 22 6.92 -16.68 4.69
C GLN A 22 8.26 -15.96 4.90
N VAL A 23 9.04 -15.79 3.83
CA VAL A 23 10.18 -14.87 3.84
C VAL A 23 9.64 -13.44 3.77
N ALA A 24 9.92 -12.65 4.80
CA ALA A 24 9.48 -11.25 4.85
C ALA A 24 10.12 -10.44 3.72
N PRO A 25 9.36 -9.58 3.00
CA PRO A 25 9.94 -8.70 2.01
C PRO A 25 10.95 -7.74 2.65
N THR A 26 12.06 -7.48 1.97
CA THR A 26 13.12 -6.57 2.44
C THR A 26 12.90 -5.18 1.81
N PRO A 27 12.57 -4.15 2.60
CA PRO A 27 12.49 -2.78 2.10
C PRO A 27 13.86 -2.25 1.64
N ALA A 28 13.85 -1.34 0.66
CA ALA A 28 15.05 -0.69 0.19
C ALA A 28 15.69 0.16 1.31
N ALA A 29 16.98 -0.05 1.53
CA ALA A 29 17.77 0.73 2.48
C ALA A 29 17.94 2.19 2.00
N ASP A 30 18.17 2.38 0.70
CA ASP A 30 18.30 3.68 0.05
C ASP A 30 17.12 3.90 -0.93
N GLN A 31 16.12 4.63 -0.47
CA GLN A 31 14.96 4.97 -1.30
C GLN A 31 15.29 6.04 -2.35
N VAL A 32 16.32 6.86 -2.13
CA VAL A 32 16.72 7.91 -3.09
C VAL A 32 17.33 7.28 -4.32
N ALA A 33 18.10 6.21 -4.17
CA ALA A 33 18.65 5.45 -5.29
C ALA A 33 17.56 4.88 -6.22
N LEU A 34 16.37 4.56 -5.68
CA LEU A 34 15.24 4.06 -6.48
C LEU A 34 14.70 5.10 -7.48
N LEU A 35 15.01 6.37 -7.29
CA LEU A 35 14.51 7.46 -8.13
C LEU A 35 15.34 7.65 -9.40
N ALA A 36 16.51 7.03 -9.48
CA ALA A 36 17.38 7.09 -10.65
C ALA A 36 16.72 6.46 -11.88
N SER A 37 16.97 7.04 -13.05
CA SER A 37 16.61 6.53 -14.37
C SER A 37 17.48 7.21 -15.42
N ASP A 38 17.89 6.49 -16.46
CA ASP A 38 18.57 7.07 -17.63
C ASP A 38 17.65 7.98 -18.44
N ASN A 39 16.35 7.81 -18.31
CA ASN A 39 15.36 8.72 -18.87
C ASN A 39 15.00 9.82 -17.86
N PRO A 40 15.37 11.11 -18.14
CA PRO A 40 15.12 12.21 -17.20
C PRO A 40 13.64 12.44 -16.88
N ARG A 41 12.72 12.12 -17.80
CA ARG A 41 11.27 12.22 -17.55
C ARG A 41 10.84 11.20 -16.50
N LEU A 42 11.29 9.95 -16.62
CA LEU A 42 10.95 8.90 -15.66
C LEU A 42 11.54 9.19 -14.27
N ALA A 43 12.79 9.70 -14.21
CA ALA A 43 13.40 10.14 -12.96
C ALA A 43 12.58 11.25 -12.28
N ARG A 44 12.12 12.27 -13.05
CA ARG A 44 11.25 13.34 -12.53
C ARG A 44 9.91 12.79 -12.03
N ASN A 45 9.28 11.89 -12.78
CA ASN A 45 7.99 11.31 -12.39
C ASN A 45 8.12 10.51 -11.09
N LYS A 46 9.17 9.68 -10.94
CA LYS A 46 9.46 8.97 -9.68
C LYS A 46 9.65 9.95 -8.52
N ARG A 47 10.45 11.03 -8.72
CA ARG A 47 10.67 12.07 -7.70
C ARG A 47 9.38 12.76 -7.32
N HIS A 48 8.52 13.08 -8.27
CA HIS A 48 7.25 13.74 -8.04
C HIS A 48 6.31 12.90 -7.16
N VAL A 49 6.17 11.60 -7.45
CA VAL A 49 5.37 10.67 -6.64
C VAL A 49 6.00 10.48 -5.25
N PHE A 50 7.32 10.35 -5.18
CA PHE A 50 8.05 10.22 -3.91
C PHE A 50 7.81 11.44 -3.00
N ASP A 51 7.92 12.66 -3.54
CA ASP A 51 7.71 13.90 -2.79
C ASP A 51 6.24 14.09 -2.40
N PHE A 52 5.30 13.80 -3.29
CA PHE A 52 3.87 13.76 -2.97
C PHE A 52 3.60 12.85 -1.76
N TRP A 53 4.17 11.64 -1.78
CA TRP A 53 3.94 10.68 -0.71
C TRP A 53 4.45 11.17 0.65
N ARG A 54 5.72 11.62 0.70
CA ARG A 54 6.35 12.12 1.94
C ARG A 54 5.68 13.37 2.50
N ILE A 55 5.36 14.32 1.61
CA ILE A 55 4.93 15.67 1.99
C ILE A 55 3.41 15.69 2.21
N VAL A 56 2.67 15.28 1.19
CA VAL A 56 1.20 15.43 1.20
C VAL A 56 0.54 14.30 1.96
N TYR A 57 0.89 13.06 1.62
CA TYR A 57 0.20 11.90 2.18
C TYR A 57 0.68 11.55 3.59
N GLU A 58 1.97 11.26 3.79
CA GLU A 58 2.49 10.89 5.12
C GLU A 58 2.72 12.10 6.03
N GLY A 59 3.20 13.21 5.47
CA GLY A 59 3.45 14.45 6.19
C GLY A 59 2.20 15.24 6.53
N GLY A 60 1.05 14.93 5.90
CA GLY A 60 -0.22 15.59 6.17
C GLY A 60 -0.33 17.03 5.64
N HIS A 61 0.61 17.49 4.81
CA HIS A 61 0.59 18.82 4.21
C HIS A 61 -0.34 18.87 3.00
N VAL A 62 -1.61 18.53 3.23
CA VAL A 62 -2.64 18.43 2.16
C VAL A 62 -2.93 19.77 1.46
N ASP A 63 -2.60 20.89 2.09
CA ASP A 63 -2.64 22.23 1.49
C ASP A 63 -1.70 22.36 0.28
N GLN A 64 -0.65 21.53 0.20
CA GLN A 64 0.27 21.47 -0.91
C GLN A 64 -0.19 20.54 -2.05
N ALA A 65 -1.33 19.88 -1.94
CA ALA A 65 -1.80 18.89 -2.93
C ALA A 65 -1.86 19.45 -4.36
N ALA A 66 -2.17 20.73 -4.54
CA ALA A 66 -2.21 21.38 -5.85
C ALA A 66 -0.85 21.42 -6.60
N LYS A 67 0.28 21.25 -5.89
CA LYS A 67 1.61 21.15 -6.50
C LYS A 67 1.87 19.76 -7.11
N TYR A 68 1.11 18.76 -6.68
CA TYR A 68 1.35 17.36 -7.01
C TYR A 68 0.22 16.72 -7.79
N MET A 69 -1.03 17.15 -7.58
CA MET A 69 -2.22 16.48 -8.10
C MET A 69 -2.99 17.38 -9.05
N ALA A 70 -3.46 16.81 -10.15
CA ALA A 70 -4.39 17.46 -11.05
C ALA A 70 -5.71 17.77 -10.33
N GLU A 71 -6.41 18.83 -10.73
CA GLU A 71 -7.71 19.19 -10.16
C GLU A 71 -8.74 18.07 -10.34
N GLY A 72 -8.79 17.49 -11.53
CA GLY A 72 -9.68 16.37 -11.88
C GLY A 72 -9.12 15.00 -11.52
N TYR A 73 -8.25 14.90 -10.49
CA TYR A 73 -7.67 13.63 -10.04
C TYR A 73 -8.71 12.51 -9.91
N VAL A 74 -8.44 11.35 -10.51
CA VAL A 74 -9.31 10.17 -10.47
C VAL A 74 -8.73 9.14 -9.51
N GLN A 75 -9.56 8.67 -8.59
CA GLN A 75 -9.24 7.64 -7.62
C GLN A 75 -9.96 6.34 -8.00
N HIS A 76 -9.20 5.25 -8.16
CA HIS A 76 -9.76 3.93 -8.47
C HIS A 76 -9.88 3.03 -7.24
N ASN A 77 -9.43 3.47 -6.05
CA ASN A 77 -9.67 2.77 -4.79
C ASN A 77 -11.15 2.95 -4.39
N PRO A 78 -11.91 1.86 -4.15
CA PRO A 78 -13.36 1.95 -3.88
C PRO A 78 -13.70 2.65 -2.55
N ASN A 79 -12.71 2.89 -1.69
CA ASN A 79 -12.90 3.50 -0.38
C ASN A 79 -12.67 5.02 -0.37
N LEU A 80 -12.16 5.58 -1.46
CA LEU A 80 -11.77 6.98 -1.55
C LEU A 80 -12.41 7.65 -2.77
N PRO A 81 -12.97 8.84 -2.61
CA PRO A 81 -13.59 9.55 -3.72
C PRO A 81 -12.56 10.24 -4.63
N SER A 82 -12.93 10.45 -5.89
CA SER A 82 -12.16 11.22 -6.87
C SER A 82 -12.23 12.74 -6.59
N GLY A 83 -11.30 13.49 -7.20
CA GLY A 83 -11.16 14.92 -7.09
C GLY A 83 -10.10 15.34 -6.07
N ARG A 84 -9.19 16.26 -6.49
CA ARG A 84 -8.15 16.78 -5.59
C ARG A 84 -8.72 17.42 -4.34
N GLN A 85 -9.77 18.23 -4.45
CA GLN A 85 -10.36 18.87 -3.28
C GLN A 85 -10.95 17.84 -2.30
N THR A 86 -11.60 16.81 -2.82
CA THR A 86 -12.15 15.73 -2.00
C THR A 86 -11.06 14.94 -1.29
N PHE A 87 -9.94 14.67 -1.95
CA PHE A 87 -8.74 14.10 -1.33
C PHE A 87 -8.25 14.98 -0.17
N VAL A 88 -8.11 16.29 -0.40
CA VAL A 88 -7.67 17.26 0.61
C VAL A 88 -8.60 17.27 1.84
N ASP A 89 -9.91 17.31 1.63
CA ASP A 89 -10.89 17.38 2.70
C ASP A 89 -10.96 16.08 3.52
N PHE A 90 -10.76 14.94 2.84
CA PHE A 90 -10.71 13.63 3.49
C PHE A 90 -9.47 13.49 4.38
N PHE A 91 -8.27 13.76 3.83
CA PHE A 91 -7.03 13.55 4.57
C PHE A 91 -6.73 14.64 5.59
N ARG A 92 -7.21 15.85 5.44
CA ARG A 92 -7.09 16.93 6.45
C ARG A 92 -7.64 16.52 7.81
N LYS A 93 -8.73 15.75 7.83
CA LYS A 93 -9.36 15.26 9.07
C LYS A 93 -8.57 14.13 9.73
N GLN A 94 -7.80 13.36 8.94
CA GLN A 94 -7.15 12.14 9.41
C GLN A 94 -5.65 12.31 9.65
N ARG A 95 -5.02 13.28 8.99
CA ARG A 95 -3.57 13.46 8.97
C ARG A 95 -3.20 14.90 9.26
N PRO A 96 -3.07 15.30 10.53
CA PRO A 96 -2.55 16.62 10.87
C PRO A 96 -1.12 16.77 10.35
N PRO A 97 -0.73 17.99 9.91
CA PRO A 97 0.63 18.24 9.42
C PRO A 97 1.69 17.90 10.48
N LYS A 98 2.77 17.25 10.05
CA LYS A 98 3.92 16.88 10.87
C LYS A 98 5.22 17.10 10.09
N PRO A 99 6.40 17.13 10.76
CA PRO A 99 7.67 17.28 10.05
C PRO A 99 7.82 16.26 8.92
N VAL A 100 8.24 16.76 7.75
CA VAL A 100 8.43 15.92 6.56
C VAL A 100 9.69 15.08 6.73
N ALA A 101 9.56 13.77 6.65
CA ALA A 101 10.69 12.85 6.70
C ALA A 101 11.51 12.91 5.38
N GLU A 102 12.80 12.60 5.43
CA GLU A 102 13.66 12.52 4.24
C GLU A 102 13.30 11.36 3.30
N ARG A 103 12.67 10.32 3.85
CA ARG A 103 12.23 9.12 3.12
C ARG A 103 10.73 8.90 3.33
N MET A 104 10.10 8.10 2.48
CA MET A 104 8.80 7.53 2.78
C MET A 104 8.91 6.63 4.02
N LYS A 105 7.96 6.74 4.94
CA LYS A 105 7.93 5.92 6.16
C LYS A 105 7.47 4.50 5.87
N MET A 106 6.57 4.34 4.90
CA MET A 106 6.14 3.01 4.48
C MET A 106 7.34 2.18 3.99
N PRO A 107 7.34 0.85 4.23
CA PRO A 107 8.43 -0.04 3.85
C PRO A 107 8.52 -0.25 2.33
N VAL A 108 9.08 0.72 1.61
CA VAL A 108 9.22 0.70 0.14
C VAL A 108 10.19 -0.38 -0.29
N ILE A 109 9.76 -1.25 -1.21
CA ILE A 109 10.59 -2.27 -1.83
C ILE A 109 11.27 -1.70 -3.08
N THR A 110 10.50 -1.07 -3.97
CA THR A 110 11.00 -0.46 -5.20
C THR A 110 10.04 0.61 -5.72
N ILE A 111 10.56 1.48 -6.60
CA ILE A 111 9.78 2.47 -7.37
C ILE A 111 10.15 2.27 -8.84
N VAL A 112 9.17 1.91 -9.65
CA VAL A 112 9.33 1.74 -11.09
C VAL A 112 8.53 2.78 -11.85
N ALA A 113 9.00 3.16 -13.04
CA ALA A 113 8.28 4.07 -13.93
C ALA A 113 8.43 3.63 -15.37
N ASP A 114 7.33 3.68 -16.12
CA ASP A 114 7.32 3.51 -17.56
C ASP A 114 6.25 4.40 -18.17
N GLY A 115 6.57 5.04 -19.31
CA GLY A 115 5.67 6.02 -19.92
C GLY A 115 5.25 7.10 -18.92
N ASP A 116 3.97 7.22 -18.71
CA ASP A 116 3.36 8.18 -17.79
C ASP A 116 3.04 7.56 -16.42
N TYR A 117 3.38 6.30 -16.20
CA TYR A 117 3.04 5.58 -14.98
C TYR A 117 4.22 5.47 -14.04
N VAL A 118 3.92 5.58 -12.74
CA VAL A 118 4.85 5.32 -11.65
C VAL A 118 4.18 4.38 -10.68
N SER A 119 4.85 3.28 -10.31
CA SER A 119 4.37 2.35 -9.30
C SER A 119 5.34 2.26 -8.14
N VAL A 120 4.82 2.42 -6.93
CA VAL A 120 5.54 2.25 -5.67
C VAL A 120 5.13 0.91 -5.08
N PHE A 121 6.07 0.01 -4.89
CA PHE A 121 5.84 -1.28 -4.25
C PHE A 121 6.32 -1.24 -2.80
N SER A 122 5.50 -1.71 -1.89
CA SER A 122 5.81 -1.71 -0.46
C SER A 122 5.46 -3.05 0.19
N ALA A 123 6.14 -3.36 1.30
CA ALA A 123 5.75 -4.44 2.19
C ALA A 123 4.67 -3.95 3.15
N ARG A 124 3.60 -4.70 3.29
CA ARG A 124 2.56 -4.40 4.28
C ARG A 124 2.34 -5.60 5.18
N LYS A 125 2.54 -5.40 6.48
CA LYS A 125 2.26 -6.39 7.51
C LYS A 125 0.76 -6.43 7.75
N VAL A 126 0.19 -7.62 7.79
CA VAL A 126 -1.24 -7.81 8.00
C VAL A 126 -1.48 -8.96 8.97
N ARG A 127 -2.63 -8.90 9.66
CA ARG A 127 -3.09 -9.96 10.54
C ARG A 127 -4.14 -10.79 9.84
N ASP A 128 -4.01 -12.11 9.94
CA ASP A 128 -5.01 -13.05 9.43
C ASP A 128 -6.32 -12.88 10.21
N ARG A 129 -7.42 -12.64 9.48
CA ARG A 129 -8.74 -12.48 10.10
C ARG A 129 -9.30 -13.77 10.67
N ALA A 130 -8.97 -14.91 10.06
CA ALA A 130 -9.42 -16.22 10.53
C ALA A 130 -8.57 -16.74 11.69
N ASN A 131 -7.29 -16.32 11.78
CA ASN A 131 -6.37 -16.66 12.84
C ASN A 131 -5.60 -15.43 13.32
N PRO A 132 -6.10 -14.65 14.29
CA PRO A 132 -5.49 -13.40 14.75
C PRO A 132 -4.08 -13.53 15.35
N SER A 133 -3.64 -14.75 15.71
CA SER A 133 -2.25 -14.98 16.12
C SER A 133 -1.27 -15.05 14.96
N HIS A 134 -1.77 -15.26 13.74
CA HIS A 134 -0.98 -15.32 12.53
C HIS A 134 -0.83 -13.94 11.90
N VAL A 135 0.41 -13.49 11.77
CA VAL A 135 0.79 -12.23 11.10
C VAL A 135 1.68 -12.58 9.93
N TYR A 136 1.41 -11.98 8.78
CA TYR A 136 2.16 -12.21 7.54
C TYR A 136 2.35 -10.91 6.75
N TYR A 137 3.10 -10.94 5.67
CA TYR A 137 3.32 -9.80 4.80
C TYR A 137 2.58 -9.98 3.49
N ILE A 138 2.04 -8.88 2.98
CA ILE A 138 1.60 -8.75 1.59
C ILE A 138 2.47 -7.73 0.89
N THR A 139 2.64 -7.89 -0.42
CA THR A 139 3.19 -6.84 -1.27
C THR A 139 2.03 -5.95 -1.69
N TRP A 140 2.17 -4.66 -1.42
CA TRP A 140 1.21 -3.65 -1.81
C TRP A 140 1.81 -2.79 -2.92
N PHE A 141 0.99 -2.29 -3.83
CA PHE A 141 1.43 -1.30 -4.79
C PHE A 141 0.48 -0.09 -4.80
N ASP A 142 1.05 1.06 -5.11
CA ASP A 142 0.33 2.28 -5.41
C ASP A 142 0.81 2.75 -6.78
N MET A 143 -0.06 2.74 -7.79
CA MET A 143 0.24 3.14 -9.16
C MET A 143 -0.39 4.48 -9.46
N PHE A 144 0.39 5.36 -10.07
CA PHE A 144 0.00 6.72 -10.43
C PHE A 144 0.19 6.96 -11.91
N ARG A 145 -0.73 7.70 -12.55
CA ARG A 145 -0.52 8.27 -13.87
C ARG A 145 -0.21 9.76 -13.74
N ILE A 146 0.85 10.17 -14.40
CA ILE A 146 1.29 11.56 -14.48
C ILE A 146 0.77 12.15 -15.79
N ASP A 147 0.12 13.31 -15.74
CA ASP A 147 -0.40 13.98 -16.91
C ASP A 147 0.69 14.79 -17.67
N ALA A 148 0.28 15.43 -18.76
CA ALA A 148 1.18 16.26 -19.59
C ALA A 148 1.70 17.50 -18.85
N GLN A 149 1.06 17.92 -17.76
CA GLN A 149 1.48 19.02 -16.88
C GLN A 149 2.43 18.54 -15.79
N GLY A 150 2.70 17.22 -15.70
CA GLY A 150 3.56 16.62 -14.69
C GLY A 150 2.87 16.40 -13.35
N LEU A 151 1.53 16.41 -13.32
CA LEU A 151 0.73 16.22 -12.11
C LEU A 151 0.15 14.80 -12.03
N ILE A 152 -0.06 14.29 -10.83
CA ILE A 152 -0.75 13.03 -10.58
C ILE A 152 -2.22 13.19 -10.98
N ALA A 153 -2.62 12.51 -12.04
CA ALA A 153 -3.97 12.57 -12.58
C ALA A 153 -4.84 11.38 -12.15
N GLU A 154 -4.24 10.22 -11.89
CA GLU A 154 -4.97 9.01 -11.50
C GLU A 154 -4.15 8.16 -10.53
N HIS A 155 -4.86 7.37 -9.71
CA HIS A 155 -4.27 6.44 -8.75
C HIS A 155 -5.05 5.13 -8.69
N TRP A 156 -4.30 4.03 -8.64
CA TRP A 156 -4.79 2.66 -8.42
C TRP A 156 -4.01 2.01 -7.27
N ASP A 157 -4.68 1.19 -6.51
CA ASP A 157 -4.09 0.25 -5.57
C ASP A 157 -4.93 -1.05 -5.52
N PRO A 158 -4.44 -2.14 -4.92
CA PRO A 158 -5.16 -3.42 -4.86
C PRO A 158 -6.23 -3.44 -3.75
N SER A 159 -6.75 -2.29 -3.33
CA SER A 159 -7.64 -2.20 -2.19
C SER A 159 -9.02 -2.80 -2.48
N GLU A 160 -9.44 -3.70 -1.63
CA GLU A 160 -10.83 -4.10 -1.48
C GLU A 160 -11.60 -3.10 -0.61
N MET A 161 -12.93 -3.27 -0.51
CA MET A 161 -13.72 -2.51 0.47
C MET A 161 -13.19 -2.72 1.88
N TRP A 162 -12.92 -1.62 2.59
CA TRP A 162 -12.36 -1.67 3.93
C TRP A 162 -13.36 -2.24 4.93
N VAL A 163 -12.89 -3.13 5.78
CA VAL A 163 -13.65 -3.58 6.94
C VAL A 163 -13.44 -2.58 8.07
N ASP A 164 -14.52 -2.16 8.70
CA ASP A 164 -14.51 -1.16 9.78
C ASP A 164 -13.82 0.17 9.39
N GLY A 165 -13.87 0.52 8.10
CA GLY A 165 -13.30 1.77 7.58
C GLY A 165 -11.77 1.86 7.65
N LYS A 166 -11.07 0.73 7.75
CA LYS A 166 -9.61 0.68 7.85
C LYS A 166 -8.99 -0.20 6.75
N PRO A 167 -7.89 0.25 6.14
CA PRO A 167 -7.15 -0.55 5.18
C PRO A 167 -6.50 -1.77 5.84
N PRO A 168 -6.20 -2.84 5.08
CA PRO A 168 -5.49 -4.01 5.59
C PRO A 168 -4.17 -3.63 6.26
N GLY A 169 -3.92 -4.16 7.45
CA GLY A 169 -2.69 -3.92 8.20
C GLY A 169 -2.58 -2.53 8.85
N ALA A 170 -3.66 -1.76 8.91
CA ALA A 170 -3.65 -0.42 9.51
C ALA A 170 -3.14 -0.38 10.95
N GLU A 171 -3.32 -1.46 11.72
CA GLU A 171 -2.82 -1.61 13.08
C GLU A 171 -1.29 -1.62 13.19
N PHE A 172 -0.59 -1.91 12.08
CA PHE A 172 0.87 -1.94 12.02
C PHE A 172 1.49 -0.65 11.46
N PHE A 173 0.68 0.32 10.98
CA PHE A 173 1.22 1.54 10.36
C PHE A 173 2.05 2.39 11.32
N ALA A 174 1.80 2.32 12.61
CA ALA A 174 2.61 2.99 13.61
C ALA A 174 4.06 2.42 13.70
N GLU A 175 4.31 1.23 13.18
CA GLU A 175 5.66 0.66 13.10
C GLU A 175 6.51 1.38 12.03
N TRP A 176 5.88 2.06 11.07
CA TRP A 176 6.58 2.82 10.01
C TRP A 176 7.23 4.10 10.53
N ASP A 177 6.80 4.58 11.70
CA ASP A 177 7.35 5.77 12.35
C ASP A 177 8.66 5.47 13.15
N LYS A 178 9.07 4.20 13.26
CA LYS A 178 10.28 3.75 13.93
C LYS A 178 11.43 3.60 12.96
#